data_5bb3763cb2193fcdf75fcb97c4716de7
#
_entry.id   5bb3763cb2193fcdf75fcb97c4716de7
#
_cell.length_a   1.000
_cell.length_b   1.000
_cell.length_c   1.000
_cell.angle_alpha   90.00
_cell.angle_beta   90.00
_cell.angle_gamma   90.00
#
_symmetry.space_group_name_H-M   'P 1'
#
loop_
_entity.id
_entity.type
_entity.pdbx_description
1 polymer ?
#
loop_
_entity_poly.entity_id
_entity_poly.type
_entity_poly.pdbx_seq_one_letter_code
_entity_poly.pdbx_strand_id
1 'polypeptide(L)' 'MYQMEKIVIDPNSRKALVEKYGAPNVSRALCFRSNSQMSKEIRHEAMNEYGGHIFIFNRREDV' A
#
# COMPACT_ATOMS: atom_id res chain seq x y z
N MET A 1 -8.32 20.17 -4.72
CA MET A 1 -8.24 18.79 -5.18
C MET A 1 -6.83 18.27 -5.03
N TYR A 2 -6.68 17.06 -4.54
CA TYR A 2 -5.37 16.44 -4.46
C TYR A 2 -5.48 14.98 -4.84
N GLN A 3 -4.33 14.42 -5.16
CA GLN A 3 -4.22 13.08 -5.68
C GLN A 3 -3.70 12.16 -4.59
N MET A 4 -4.33 11.01 -4.47
CA MET A 4 -3.90 9.98 -3.52
C MET A 4 -3.56 8.72 -4.28
N GLU A 5 -2.57 8.01 -3.78
CA GLU A 5 -2.14 6.76 -4.37
C GLU A 5 -2.14 5.67 -3.30
N LYS A 6 -2.46 4.48 -3.71
CA LYS A 6 -2.27 3.32 -2.85
C LYS A 6 -2.10 2.07 -3.69
N ILE A 7 -1.45 1.08 -3.10
CA ILE A 7 -1.29 -0.21 -3.75
C ILE A 7 -2.41 -1.12 -3.28
N VAL A 8 -3.10 -1.72 -4.23
CA VAL A 8 -4.22 -2.61 -3.94
C VAL A 8 -3.79 -4.05 -4.21
N ILE A 9 -3.99 -4.90 -3.22
CA ILE A 9 -3.74 -6.34 -3.34
C ILE A 9 -4.96 -7.04 -2.76
N ASP A 10 -5.09 -8.33 -3.06
CA ASP A 10 -6.23 -9.07 -2.55
C ASP A 10 -6.08 -9.31 -1.03
N PRO A 11 -7.18 -9.64 -0.34
CA PRO A 11 -7.13 -9.79 1.12
C PRO A 11 -6.18 -10.88 1.60
N ASN A 12 -6.04 -11.96 0.85
CA ASN A 12 -5.15 -13.04 1.24
C ASN A 12 -3.68 -12.62 1.17
N SER A 13 -3.33 -11.89 0.12
CA SER A 13 -1.98 -11.37 -0.03
C SER A 13 -1.67 -10.36 1.05
N ARG A 14 -2.63 -9.49 1.35
CA ARG A 14 -2.47 -8.51 2.42
C ARG A 14 -2.25 -9.20 3.76
N LYS A 15 -2.98 -10.27 4.02
CA LYS A 15 -2.82 -11.00 5.26
C LYS A 15 -1.42 -11.59 5.38
N ALA A 16 -0.88 -12.11 4.29
CA ALA A 16 0.48 -12.65 4.29
C ALA A 16 1.50 -11.58 4.63
N LEU A 17 1.35 -10.38 4.06
CA LEU A 17 2.24 -9.27 4.37
C LEU A 17 2.09 -8.81 5.82
N VAL A 18 0.86 -8.78 6.33
CA VAL A 18 0.61 -8.40 7.71
C VAL A 18 1.27 -9.37 8.68
N GLU A 19 1.26 -10.65 8.36
CA GLU A 19 1.90 -11.64 9.22
C GLU A 19 3.41 -11.48 9.23
N LYS A 20 3.98 -11.01 8.12
CA LYS A 20 5.42 -10.83 7.99
C LYS A 20 5.91 -9.51 8.56
N TYR A 21 5.18 -8.44 8.35
CA TYR A 21 5.65 -7.09 8.67
C TYR A 21 4.82 -6.37 9.74
N GLY A 22 3.60 -6.83 10.01
CA GLY A 22 2.71 -6.18 10.95
C GLY A 22 1.71 -5.26 10.25
N ALA A 23 0.48 -5.23 10.76
CA ALA A 23 -0.60 -4.48 10.13
C ALA A 23 -0.32 -2.98 9.97
N PRO A 24 0.18 -2.28 11.01
CA PRO A 24 0.45 -0.84 10.85
C PRO A 24 1.48 -0.56 9.77
N ASN A 25 2.52 -1.38 9.70
CA ASN A 25 3.58 -1.19 8.72
C ASN A 25 3.08 -1.42 7.30
N VAL A 26 2.29 -2.47 7.11
CA VAL A 26 1.72 -2.78 5.80
C VAL A 26 0.78 -1.67 5.35
N SER A 27 -0.10 -1.24 6.25
CA SER A 27 -1.05 -0.18 5.93
C SER A 27 -0.34 1.10 5.48
N ARG A 28 0.67 1.53 6.24
CA ARG A 28 1.41 2.74 5.89
C ARG A 28 2.15 2.61 4.57
N ALA A 29 2.76 1.45 4.34
CA ALA A 29 3.51 1.22 3.13
C ALA A 29 2.61 1.23 1.90
N LEU A 30 1.49 0.53 1.95
CA LEU A 30 0.58 0.44 0.82
C LEU A 30 -0.11 1.76 0.51
N CYS A 31 -0.25 2.62 1.51
CA CYS A 31 -0.85 3.95 1.32
C CYS A 31 0.18 5.03 1.05
N PHE A 32 1.44 4.68 0.88
CA PHE A 32 2.53 5.63 0.63
C PHE A 32 2.68 6.68 1.74
N ARG A 33 2.37 6.29 2.97
CA ARG A 33 2.49 7.19 4.11
C ARG A 33 3.85 7.12 4.78
N SER A 34 4.68 6.18 4.38
CA SER A 34 6.00 5.98 4.95
C SER A 34 6.98 5.65 3.84
N ASN A 35 8.20 6.12 3.99
CA ASN A 35 9.27 5.86 3.03
C ASN A 35 10.46 5.17 3.68
N SER A 36 10.24 4.46 4.78
CA SER A 36 11.29 3.68 5.41
C SER A 36 11.72 2.53 4.50
N GLN A 37 12.86 1.94 4.81
CA GLN A 37 13.34 0.79 4.05
C GLN A 37 12.31 -0.34 4.07
N MET A 38 11.73 -0.59 5.25
CA MET A 38 10.69 -1.62 5.38
C MET A 38 9.51 -1.32 4.47
N SER A 39 9.07 -0.05 4.43
CA SER A 39 7.94 0.33 3.57
C SER A 39 8.24 0.07 2.11
N LYS A 40 9.47 0.37 1.68
CA LYS A 40 9.86 0.12 0.30
C LYS A 40 9.87 -1.37 -0.02
N GLU A 41 10.31 -2.19 0.93
CA GLU A 41 10.30 -3.64 0.76
C GLU A 41 8.89 -4.19 0.68
N ILE A 42 8.00 -3.69 1.53
CA ILE A 42 6.59 -4.11 1.50
C ILE A 42 5.97 -3.78 0.16
N ARG A 43 6.17 -2.57 -0.33
CA ARG A 43 5.63 -2.17 -1.63
C ARG A 43 6.21 -3.01 -2.75
N HIS A 44 7.51 -3.31 -2.69
CA HIS A 44 8.14 -4.13 -3.71
C HIS A 44 7.53 -5.53 -3.74
N GLU A 45 7.35 -6.15 -2.57
CA GLU A 45 6.73 -7.47 -2.51
C GLU A 45 5.28 -7.43 -2.98
N ALA A 46 4.52 -6.41 -2.57
CA ALA A 46 3.14 -6.29 -2.98
C ALA A 46 3.00 -6.24 -4.50
N MET A 47 3.87 -5.49 -5.15
CA MET A 47 3.81 -5.32 -6.59
C MET A 47 4.33 -6.53 -7.35
N ASN A 48 5.39 -7.17 -6.87
CA ASN A 48 6.07 -8.22 -7.61
C ASN A 48 5.66 -9.62 -7.20
N GLU A 49 5.40 -9.85 -5.92
CA GLU A 49 5.05 -11.19 -5.43
C GLU A 49 3.55 -11.43 -5.41
N TYR A 50 2.77 -10.38 -5.20
CA TYR A 50 1.33 -10.49 -5.02
C TYR A 50 0.51 -9.80 -6.09
N GLY A 51 1.17 -9.34 -7.14
CA GLY A 51 0.46 -8.75 -8.28
C GLY A 51 -0.33 -7.50 -7.97
N GLY A 52 0.20 -6.68 -7.08
CA GLY A 52 -0.51 -5.47 -6.69
C GLY A 52 -0.60 -4.45 -7.81
N HIS A 53 -1.57 -3.56 -7.67
CA HIS A 53 -1.79 -2.47 -8.61
C HIS A 53 -1.76 -1.15 -7.87
N ILE A 54 -1.19 -0.15 -8.51
CA ILE A 54 -1.24 1.21 -7.97
C ILE A 54 -2.57 1.81 -8.38
N PHE A 55 -3.35 2.20 -7.40
CA PHE A 55 -4.62 2.87 -7.62
C PHE A 55 -4.45 4.34 -7.32
N ILE A 56 -4.74 5.18 -8.30
CA ILE A 56 -4.61 6.62 -8.17
C ILE A 56 -6.00 7.23 -8.21
N PHE A 57 -6.34 8.04 -7.21
CA PHE A 57 -7.63 8.70 -7.20
C PHE A 57 -7.50 10.13 -6.73
N ASN A 58 -8.38 10.96 -7.22
CA ASN A 58 -8.42 12.36 -6.87
C ASN A 58 -9.52 12.58 -5.84
N ARG A 59 -9.23 13.43 -4.90
CA ARG A 59 -10.18 13.76 -3.86
C ARG A 59 -10.57 15.22 -3.99
N ARG A 60 -11.85 15.46 -3.98
CA ARG A 60 -12.37 16.81 -4.01
C ARG A 60 -12.69 17.27 -2.62
N GLU A 61 -12.36 18.52 -2.36
CA GLU A 61 -12.65 19.10 -1.06
C GLU A 61 -13.69 20.17 -1.10
N ASP A 62 -14.16 20.49 -2.25
CA ASP A 62 -15.10 21.58 -2.46
C ASP A 62 -16.55 21.18 -2.24
N VAL A 63 -16.79 20.01 -1.82
CA VAL A 63 -18.16 19.53 -1.61
C VAL A 63 -18.67 19.87 -0.24
#